data_9910dc06a515bb6f752e0afcbf2e3be4
#
_entry.id   9910dc06a515bb6f752e0afcbf2e3be4
#
_cell.length_a   1.000
_cell.length_b   1.000
_cell.length_c   1.000
_cell.angle_alpha   90.00
_cell.angle_beta   90.00
_cell.angle_gamma   90.00
#
_symmetry.space_group_name_H-M   'P 1'
#
loop_
_entity.id
_entity.type
_entity.pdbx_description
1 polymer ?
#
loop_
_entity_poly.entity_id
_entity_poly.type
_entity_poly.pdbx_seq_one_letter_code
_entity_poly.pdbx_strand_id
1 'polypeptide(L)'
;MSDFQEFLENSLQQKIKKLIPLTGGASADINRIILTNDDELIVRRTLSQEKSVMAIPKILEAKIQKVVKKNGAPVPDIIFEFSEGEVIGEGYVMEAIPGETIPRKILRDEKFATAREKLPFEIGKSLAKIHQTQLEDLKALNRVTFSDSLKKLFQVYLSFNQPQPVFDLAFKWLEAQELKDYGEVLVHGDFRFGNFIISEENLESIIDWELAH
;
A
#
# COMPACT_ATOMS: atom_id res chain seq x y z
N MET A 1 20.94 -19.55 -9.06
CA MET A 1 19.57 -19.01 -8.97
C MET A 1 19.29 -18.89 -7.48
N SER A 2 18.66 -17.82 -7.00
CA SER A 2 18.31 -17.77 -5.57
C SER A 2 17.10 -18.66 -5.33
N ASP A 3 16.99 -19.21 -4.11
CA ASP A 3 15.84 -20.04 -3.71
C ASP A 3 14.53 -19.31 -3.94
N PHE A 4 14.53 -17.98 -3.77
CA PHE A 4 13.37 -17.14 -4.00
C PHE A 4 12.97 -17.05 -5.49
N GLN A 5 13.94 -16.94 -6.40
CA GLN A 5 13.63 -16.94 -7.84
C GLN A 5 13.09 -18.29 -8.29
N GLU A 6 13.65 -19.39 -7.79
CA GLU A 6 13.16 -20.74 -8.10
C GLU A 6 11.74 -20.95 -7.56
N PHE A 7 11.45 -20.48 -6.35
CA PHE A 7 10.10 -20.48 -5.79
C PHE A 7 9.11 -19.71 -6.68
N LEU A 8 9.46 -18.49 -7.12
CA LEU A 8 8.60 -17.69 -7.99
C LEU A 8 8.36 -18.37 -9.35
N GLU A 9 9.40 -18.94 -9.99
CA GLU A 9 9.27 -19.64 -11.27
C GLU A 9 8.35 -20.87 -11.15
N ASN A 10 8.47 -21.63 -10.06
CA ASN A 10 7.61 -22.77 -9.80
C ASN A 10 6.15 -22.36 -9.55
N SER A 11 5.93 -21.28 -8.79
CA SER A 11 4.59 -20.79 -8.47
C SER A 11 3.89 -20.18 -9.70
N LEU A 12 4.62 -19.43 -10.51
CA LEU A 12 4.12 -18.82 -11.75
C LEU A 12 3.98 -19.82 -12.90
N GLN A 13 4.61 -20.99 -12.83
CA GLN A 13 4.76 -21.94 -13.94
C GLN A 13 5.40 -21.30 -15.19
N GLN A 14 6.28 -20.31 -14.97
CA GLN A 14 6.93 -19.53 -16.00
C GLN A 14 8.37 -19.18 -15.59
N LYS A 15 9.26 -19.06 -16.60
CA LYS A 15 10.65 -18.66 -16.36
C LYS A 15 10.79 -17.16 -16.23
N ILE A 16 11.61 -16.74 -15.28
CA ILE A 16 11.94 -15.34 -15.03
C ILE A 16 13.18 -14.96 -15.85
N LYS A 17 13.00 -13.96 -16.72
CA LYS A 17 14.08 -13.35 -17.51
C LYS A 17 14.92 -12.41 -16.65
N LYS A 18 14.27 -11.61 -15.78
CA LYS A 18 14.94 -10.69 -14.86
C LYS A 18 14.11 -10.51 -13.59
N LEU A 19 14.81 -10.42 -12.45
CA LEU A 19 14.28 -10.01 -11.17
C LEU A 19 15.03 -8.72 -10.75
N ILE A 20 14.32 -7.59 -10.72
CA ILE A 20 14.93 -6.27 -10.55
C ILE A 20 14.44 -5.65 -9.25
N PRO A 21 15.31 -5.45 -8.24
CA PRO A 21 14.93 -4.75 -7.03
C PRO A 21 14.44 -3.33 -7.33
N LEU A 22 13.31 -2.94 -6.73
CA LEU A 22 12.79 -1.59 -6.78
C LEU A 22 13.19 -0.85 -5.50
N THR A 23 13.84 0.29 -5.67
CA THR A 23 14.22 1.17 -4.56
C THR A 23 13.06 2.09 -4.20
N GLY A 24 12.67 2.15 -2.93
CA GLY A 24 11.63 3.09 -2.47
C GLY A 24 10.70 2.59 -1.38
N GLY A 25 10.71 1.30 -1.04
CA GLY A 25 9.96 0.77 0.10
C GLY A 25 10.82 0.66 1.35
N ALA A 26 10.43 1.34 2.44
CA ALA A 26 11.16 1.24 3.72
C ALA A 26 10.82 -0.02 4.52
N SER A 27 9.76 -0.74 4.15
CA SER A 27 9.13 -1.80 4.97
C SER A 27 8.99 -3.15 4.28
N ALA A 28 9.32 -3.26 2.98
CA ALA A 28 9.18 -4.49 2.21
C ALA A 28 10.26 -4.62 1.13
N ASP A 29 10.66 -5.86 0.85
CA ASP A 29 11.46 -6.20 -0.33
C ASP A 29 10.52 -6.23 -1.56
N ILE A 30 10.71 -5.27 -2.47
CA ILE A 30 9.89 -5.10 -3.67
C ILE A 30 10.74 -5.38 -4.89
N ASN A 31 10.31 -6.29 -5.75
CA ASN A 31 11.01 -6.61 -6.98
C ASN A 31 10.05 -6.59 -8.18
N ARG A 32 10.55 -6.09 -9.30
CA ARG A 32 9.91 -6.23 -10.60
C ARG A 32 10.35 -7.54 -11.25
N ILE A 33 9.41 -8.35 -11.63
CA ILE A 33 9.61 -9.61 -12.33
C ILE A 33 9.38 -9.36 -13.83
N ILE A 34 10.35 -9.70 -14.66
CA ILE A 34 10.18 -9.72 -16.12
C ILE A 34 10.22 -11.19 -16.54
N LEU A 35 9.12 -11.68 -17.09
CA LEU A 35 8.98 -13.05 -17.57
C LEU A 35 9.63 -13.23 -18.96
N THR A 36 9.80 -14.47 -19.41
CA THR A 36 10.40 -14.75 -20.72
C THR A 36 9.54 -14.37 -21.90
N ASN A 37 8.23 -14.17 -21.70
CA ASN A 37 7.29 -13.63 -22.67
C ASN A 37 7.17 -12.11 -22.64
N ASP A 38 8.05 -11.43 -21.88
CA ASP A 38 8.11 -10.01 -21.62
C ASP A 38 6.95 -9.44 -20.78
N ASP A 39 6.09 -10.28 -20.21
CA ASP A 39 5.11 -9.85 -19.20
C ASP A 39 5.83 -9.38 -17.93
N GLU A 40 5.24 -8.41 -17.27
CA GLU A 40 5.79 -7.80 -16.07
C GLU A 40 4.86 -7.97 -14.87
N LEU A 41 5.45 -8.36 -13.73
CA LEU A 41 4.77 -8.48 -12.46
C LEU A 41 5.57 -7.77 -11.37
N ILE A 42 4.91 -7.49 -10.26
CA ILE A 42 5.56 -6.98 -9.03
C ILE A 42 5.40 -8.01 -7.94
N VAL A 43 6.49 -8.31 -7.23
CA VAL A 43 6.44 -9.06 -5.98
C VAL A 43 6.77 -8.15 -4.81
N ARG A 44 5.93 -8.19 -3.76
CA ARG A 44 6.18 -7.56 -2.46
C ARG A 44 6.26 -8.65 -1.41
N ARG A 45 7.32 -8.63 -0.61
CA ARG A 45 7.47 -9.58 0.51
C ARG A 45 8.10 -8.92 1.73
N THR A 46 7.91 -9.56 2.86
CA THR A 46 8.62 -9.24 4.11
C THR A 46 9.27 -10.50 4.64
N LEU A 47 10.53 -10.44 4.99
CA LEU A 47 11.22 -11.49 5.70
C LEU A 47 10.88 -11.40 7.20
N SER A 48 10.89 -12.53 7.89
CA SER A 48 10.47 -12.61 9.30
C SER A 48 11.25 -11.69 10.24
N GLN A 49 12.45 -11.27 9.86
CA GLN A 49 13.32 -10.36 10.62
C GLN A 49 13.01 -8.89 10.39
N GLU A 50 12.19 -8.52 9.39
CA GLU A 50 11.97 -7.14 8.93
C GLU A 50 10.56 -6.62 9.26
N LYS A 51 9.81 -7.28 10.14
CA LYS A 51 8.42 -6.89 10.45
C LYS A 51 8.35 -5.51 11.10
N SER A 52 7.78 -4.56 10.38
CA SER A 52 7.40 -3.27 10.96
C SER A 52 6.28 -3.44 11.97
N VAL A 53 6.38 -2.76 13.12
CA VAL A 53 5.35 -2.77 14.18
C VAL A 53 4.04 -2.11 13.71
N MET A 54 4.10 -1.29 12.67
CA MET A 54 2.95 -0.53 12.17
C MET A 54 2.31 -1.15 10.91
N ALA A 55 3.06 -1.94 10.16
CA ALA A 55 2.56 -2.55 8.93
C ALA A 55 1.73 -3.80 9.21
N ILE A 56 0.65 -3.99 8.43
CA ILE A 56 -0.13 -5.22 8.45
C ILE A 56 0.60 -6.35 7.69
N PRO A 57 0.27 -7.65 7.96
CA PRO A 57 0.81 -8.78 7.22
C PRO A 57 0.57 -8.67 5.71
N LYS A 58 1.51 -9.11 4.88
CA LYS A 58 1.41 -9.02 3.41
C LYS A 58 0.23 -9.82 2.83
N ILE A 59 -0.12 -10.93 3.45
CA ILE A 59 -1.33 -11.69 3.10
C ILE A 59 -2.60 -10.86 3.33
N LEU A 60 -2.66 -10.10 4.43
CA LEU A 60 -3.80 -9.23 4.70
C LEU A 60 -3.83 -8.04 3.74
N GLU A 61 -2.68 -7.47 3.41
CA GLU A 61 -2.53 -6.41 2.40
C GLU A 61 -3.08 -6.86 1.03
N ALA A 62 -2.69 -8.06 0.58
CA ALA A 62 -3.19 -8.66 -0.66
C ALA A 62 -4.72 -8.91 -0.60
N LYS A 63 -5.21 -9.41 0.53
CA LYS A 63 -6.64 -9.63 0.73
C LYS A 63 -7.45 -8.33 0.64
N ILE A 64 -6.97 -7.24 1.27
CA ILE A 64 -7.60 -5.92 1.18
C ILE A 64 -7.68 -5.48 -0.27
N GLN A 65 -6.59 -5.57 -1.03
CA GLN A 65 -6.57 -5.19 -2.45
C GLN A 65 -7.61 -5.98 -3.26
N LYS A 66 -7.74 -7.30 -3.04
CA LYS A 66 -8.78 -8.12 -3.70
C LYS A 66 -10.20 -7.65 -3.36
N VAL A 67 -10.45 -7.28 -2.11
CA VAL A 67 -11.79 -6.84 -1.65
C VAL A 67 -12.12 -5.46 -2.21
N VAL A 68 -11.22 -4.49 -2.14
CA VAL A 68 -11.46 -3.14 -2.67
C VAL A 68 -11.57 -3.13 -4.20
N LYS A 69 -10.86 -4.03 -4.90
CA LYS A 69 -11.01 -4.20 -6.35
C LYS A 69 -12.41 -4.66 -6.72
N LYS A 70 -12.98 -5.62 -6.00
CA LYS A 70 -14.37 -6.06 -6.20
C LYS A 70 -15.38 -4.91 -6.05
N ASN A 71 -15.08 -3.94 -5.19
CA ASN A 71 -15.88 -2.72 -5.00
C ASN A 71 -15.55 -1.63 -6.05
N GLY A 72 -14.67 -1.93 -6.99
CA GLY A 72 -14.32 -1.07 -8.13
C GLY A 72 -13.28 0.00 -7.85
N ALA A 73 -12.51 -0.11 -6.76
CA ALA A 73 -11.33 0.72 -6.56
C ALA A 73 -10.21 0.31 -7.55
N PRO A 74 -9.46 1.26 -8.14
CA PRO A 74 -8.36 0.94 -9.03
C PRO A 74 -7.16 0.45 -8.21
N VAL A 75 -6.94 -0.86 -8.24
CA VAL A 75 -5.79 -1.52 -7.59
C VAL A 75 -5.29 -2.65 -8.49
N PRO A 76 -4.01 -3.05 -8.40
CA PRO A 76 -3.46 -4.15 -9.20
C PRO A 76 -4.20 -5.47 -8.93
N ASP A 77 -4.23 -6.36 -9.90
CA ASP A 77 -4.64 -7.74 -9.70
C ASP A 77 -3.61 -8.50 -8.89
N ILE A 78 -4.06 -9.19 -7.85
CA ILE A 78 -3.22 -10.11 -7.09
C ILE A 78 -3.20 -11.46 -7.80
N ILE A 79 -2.02 -11.88 -8.24
CA ILE A 79 -1.82 -13.14 -8.98
C ILE A 79 -1.80 -14.31 -8.00
N PHE A 80 -0.97 -14.25 -6.97
CA PHE A 80 -0.97 -15.21 -5.86
C PHE A 80 -0.33 -14.62 -4.60
N GLU A 81 -0.62 -15.25 -3.47
CA GLU A 81 -0.07 -14.95 -2.14
C GLU A 81 0.79 -16.12 -1.67
N PHE A 82 1.78 -15.85 -0.81
CA PHE A 82 2.64 -16.88 -0.23
C PHE A 82 3.06 -16.54 1.20
N SER A 83 3.29 -17.59 1.99
CA SER A 83 3.86 -17.51 3.34
C SER A 83 4.71 -18.77 3.57
N GLU A 84 5.99 -18.71 3.19
CA GLU A 84 6.87 -19.86 3.04
C GLU A 84 8.19 -19.65 3.80
N GLY A 85 8.20 -20.02 5.08
CA GLY A 85 9.42 -20.06 5.90
C GLY A 85 10.22 -18.75 5.94
N GLU A 86 11.43 -18.81 6.53
CA GLU A 86 12.26 -17.63 6.78
C GLU A 86 12.98 -17.10 5.51
N VAL A 87 13.28 -17.97 4.56
CA VAL A 87 14.06 -17.63 3.35
C VAL A 87 13.19 -16.98 2.28
N ILE A 88 11.97 -17.48 2.09
CA ILE A 88 11.02 -16.96 1.12
C ILE A 88 10.23 -15.80 1.72
N GLY A 89 9.80 -15.93 2.98
CA GLY A 89 9.04 -14.93 3.70
C GLY A 89 7.54 -14.98 3.39
N GLU A 90 6.87 -13.88 3.72
CA GLU A 90 5.46 -13.65 3.46
C GLU A 90 5.29 -12.55 2.40
N GLY A 91 4.45 -12.80 1.41
CA GLY A 91 4.29 -11.83 0.34
C GLY A 91 3.18 -12.16 -0.66
N TYR A 92 3.16 -11.39 -1.72
CA TYR A 92 2.26 -11.60 -2.85
C TYR A 92 2.89 -11.11 -4.15
N VAL A 93 2.41 -11.68 -5.24
CA VAL A 93 2.72 -11.24 -6.60
C VAL A 93 1.48 -10.55 -7.17
N MET A 94 1.68 -9.42 -7.82
CA MET A 94 0.63 -8.62 -8.42
C MET A 94 1.00 -8.16 -9.83
N GLU A 95 0.01 -7.72 -10.55
CA GLU A 95 0.14 -7.07 -11.85
C GLU A 95 1.06 -5.83 -11.76
N ALA A 96 1.91 -5.64 -12.76
CA ALA A 96 2.69 -4.42 -12.91
C ALA A 96 1.86 -3.38 -13.70
N ILE A 97 1.40 -2.34 -13.02
CA ILE A 97 0.64 -1.26 -13.65
C ILE A 97 1.61 -0.22 -14.21
N PRO A 98 1.52 0.11 -15.52
CA PRO A 98 2.35 1.15 -16.09
C PRO A 98 1.91 2.55 -15.62
N GLY A 99 2.87 3.43 -15.35
CA GLY A 99 2.60 4.81 -14.94
C GLY A 99 3.71 5.43 -14.11
N GLU A 100 3.44 6.61 -13.61
CA GLU A 100 4.38 7.40 -12.81
C GLU A 100 3.84 7.53 -11.37
N THR A 101 4.73 7.42 -10.39
CA THR A 101 4.40 7.59 -8.97
C THR A 101 5.06 8.82 -8.36
N ILE A 102 6.05 9.42 -9.04
CA ILE A 102 6.82 10.55 -8.52
C ILE A 102 5.97 11.84 -8.57
N PRO A 103 5.57 12.41 -7.41
CA PRO A 103 4.66 13.56 -7.37
C PRO A 103 5.16 14.75 -8.19
N ARG A 104 6.46 15.04 -8.09
CA ARG A 104 7.06 16.18 -8.80
C ARG A 104 6.91 16.08 -10.32
N LYS A 105 7.06 14.88 -10.90
CA LYS A 105 6.85 14.67 -12.34
C LYS A 105 5.38 14.84 -12.71
N ILE A 106 4.49 14.17 -11.98
CA ILE A 106 3.03 14.25 -12.23
C ILE A 106 2.55 15.71 -12.16
N LEU A 107 3.04 16.48 -11.21
CA LEU A 107 2.59 17.87 -11.00
C LEU A 107 3.21 18.90 -11.96
N ARG A 108 4.34 18.59 -12.62
CA ARG A 108 5.10 19.56 -13.41
C ARG A 108 5.23 19.22 -14.88
N ASP A 109 5.35 17.93 -15.23
CA ASP A 109 5.58 17.55 -16.62
C ASP A 109 4.30 17.71 -17.44
N GLU A 110 4.42 18.32 -18.63
CA GLU A 110 3.27 18.69 -19.48
C GLU A 110 2.47 17.47 -19.93
N LYS A 111 3.11 16.32 -20.12
CA LYS A 111 2.45 15.08 -20.51
C LYS A 111 1.35 14.61 -19.53
N PHE A 112 1.37 15.06 -18.27
CA PHE A 112 0.34 14.76 -17.28
C PHE A 112 -0.74 15.85 -17.15
N ALA A 113 -0.80 16.83 -18.07
CA ALA A 113 -1.78 17.92 -17.99
C ALA A 113 -3.22 17.39 -17.92
N THR A 114 -3.59 16.48 -18.82
CA THR A 114 -4.92 15.86 -18.85
C THR A 114 -5.25 15.10 -17.58
N ALA A 115 -4.30 14.30 -17.08
CA ALA A 115 -4.47 13.58 -15.82
C ALA A 115 -4.72 14.55 -14.66
N ARG A 116 -3.92 15.64 -14.53
CA ARG A 116 -4.07 16.62 -13.44
C ARG A 116 -5.47 17.23 -13.34
N GLU A 117 -6.14 17.45 -14.45
CA GLU A 117 -7.51 17.98 -14.46
C GLU A 117 -8.51 16.98 -13.87
N LYS A 118 -8.32 15.67 -14.10
CA LYS A 118 -9.22 14.62 -13.68
C LYS A 118 -8.92 14.09 -12.26
N LEU A 119 -7.64 14.11 -11.84
CA LEU A 119 -7.18 13.49 -10.61
C LEU A 119 -7.98 13.87 -9.35
N PRO A 120 -8.37 15.15 -9.10
CA PRO A 120 -9.14 15.47 -7.89
C PRO A 120 -10.45 14.68 -7.80
N PHE A 121 -11.14 14.52 -8.91
CA PHE A 121 -12.38 13.76 -8.98
C PHE A 121 -12.14 12.26 -8.91
N GLU A 122 -11.16 11.72 -9.63
CA GLU A 122 -10.86 10.29 -9.67
C GLU A 122 -10.35 9.78 -8.32
N ILE A 123 -9.49 10.54 -7.66
CA ILE A 123 -9.00 10.25 -6.31
C ILE A 123 -10.15 10.25 -5.31
N GLY A 124 -11.02 11.27 -5.32
CA GLY A 124 -12.18 11.33 -4.45
C GLY A 124 -13.16 10.18 -4.68
N LYS A 125 -13.44 9.85 -5.95
CA LYS A 125 -14.29 8.71 -6.34
C LYS A 125 -13.69 7.37 -5.86
N SER A 126 -12.39 7.21 -5.99
CA SER A 126 -11.69 5.99 -5.55
C SER A 126 -11.71 5.86 -4.04
N LEU A 127 -11.48 6.95 -3.30
CA LEU A 127 -11.59 6.97 -1.85
C LEU A 127 -13.00 6.61 -1.37
N ALA A 128 -14.03 7.13 -2.02
CA ALA A 128 -15.42 6.77 -1.71
C ALA A 128 -15.67 5.27 -1.89
N LYS A 129 -15.15 4.65 -2.95
CA LYS A 129 -15.25 3.20 -3.17
C LYS A 129 -14.50 2.39 -2.09
N ILE A 130 -13.34 2.87 -1.64
CA ILE A 130 -12.59 2.26 -0.54
C ILE A 130 -13.43 2.31 0.74
N HIS A 131 -13.97 3.45 1.11
CA HIS A 131 -14.80 3.62 2.31
C HIS A 131 -16.13 2.85 2.26
N GLN A 132 -16.67 2.56 1.07
CA GLN A 132 -17.88 1.74 0.88
C GLN A 132 -17.60 0.23 0.88
N THR A 133 -16.35 -0.19 1.07
CA THR A 133 -15.98 -1.60 1.11
C THR A 133 -16.62 -2.31 2.30
N GLN A 134 -17.21 -3.49 2.06
CA GLN A 134 -17.80 -4.30 3.12
C GLN A 134 -16.72 -4.88 4.03
N LEU A 135 -16.80 -4.59 5.33
CA LEU A 135 -15.77 -4.97 6.31
C LEU A 135 -15.88 -6.43 6.76
N GLU A 136 -16.99 -7.11 6.46
CA GLU A 136 -17.21 -8.52 6.80
C GLU A 136 -16.15 -9.44 6.22
N ASP A 137 -15.61 -9.11 5.06
CA ASP A 137 -14.53 -9.86 4.40
C ASP A 137 -13.15 -9.57 5.01
N LEU A 138 -13.03 -8.55 5.86
CA LEU A 138 -11.78 -8.04 6.43
C LEU A 138 -11.72 -8.18 7.96
N LYS A 139 -12.33 -9.23 8.54
CA LYS A 139 -12.38 -9.46 10.00
C LYS A 139 -11.03 -9.56 10.69
N ALA A 140 -9.97 -9.90 9.95
CA ALA A 140 -8.60 -9.95 10.46
C ALA A 140 -7.93 -8.57 10.54
N LEU A 141 -8.55 -7.53 9.96
CA LEU A 141 -8.04 -6.17 10.03
C LEU A 141 -8.37 -5.58 11.41
N ASN A 142 -7.39 -4.94 12.01
CA ASN A 142 -7.58 -4.29 13.31
C ASN A 142 -8.52 -3.09 13.16
N ARG A 143 -9.53 -3.04 14.01
CA ARG A 143 -10.35 -1.85 14.16
C ARG A 143 -9.61 -0.87 15.07
N VAL A 144 -9.42 0.34 14.59
CA VAL A 144 -8.63 1.36 15.27
C VAL A 144 -9.48 2.62 15.42
N THR A 145 -9.67 3.05 16.65
CA THR A 145 -10.33 4.34 16.89
C THR A 145 -9.30 5.48 16.75
N PHE A 146 -9.80 6.69 16.52
CA PHE A 146 -8.94 7.88 16.54
C PHE A 146 -8.17 8.00 17.85
N SER A 147 -8.83 7.78 18.98
CA SER A 147 -8.20 7.87 20.31
C SER A 147 -7.07 6.85 20.47
N ASP A 148 -7.26 5.61 19.98
CA ASP A 148 -6.22 4.57 20.06
C ASP A 148 -5.03 4.90 19.15
N SER A 149 -5.31 5.38 17.92
CA SER A 149 -4.27 5.86 16.99
C SER A 149 -3.46 6.99 17.59
N LEU A 150 -4.15 7.99 18.18
CA LEU A 150 -3.49 9.14 18.78
C LEU A 150 -2.61 8.72 19.97
N LYS A 151 -3.10 7.86 20.86
CA LYS A 151 -2.33 7.32 21.99
C LYS A 151 -1.10 6.55 21.51
N LYS A 152 -1.27 5.66 20.52
CA LYS A 152 -0.16 4.89 19.94
C LYS A 152 0.90 5.80 19.32
N LEU A 153 0.47 6.78 18.54
CA LEU A 153 1.38 7.74 17.90
C LEU A 153 2.12 8.59 18.94
N PHE A 154 1.44 9.00 20.02
CA PHE A 154 2.08 9.72 21.12
C PHE A 154 3.14 8.88 21.83
N GLN A 155 2.90 7.58 22.05
CA GLN A 155 3.92 6.69 22.63
C GLN A 155 5.14 6.53 21.69
N VAL A 156 4.92 6.43 20.38
CA VAL A 156 6.00 6.40 19.39
C VAL A 156 6.80 7.71 19.44
N TYR A 157 6.13 8.86 19.48
CA TYR A 157 6.80 10.15 19.62
C TYR A 157 7.66 10.24 20.89
N LEU A 158 7.14 9.81 22.04
CA LEU A 158 7.89 9.79 23.30
C LEU A 158 9.13 8.88 23.22
N SER A 159 9.05 7.76 22.49
CA SER A 159 10.15 6.80 22.35
C SER A 159 11.37 7.37 21.64
N PHE A 160 11.21 8.40 20.81
CA PHE A 160 12.33 9.08 20.17
C PHE A 160 13.19 9.90 21.13
N ASN A 161 12.67 10.20 22.35
CA ASN A 161 13.34 11.02 23.36
C ASN A 161 13.89 12.36 22.81
N GLN A 162 13.15 12.96 21.90
CA GLN A 162 13.45 14.23 21.24
C GLN A 162 12.23 15.15 21.31
N PRO A 163 12.03 15.86 22.43
CA PRO A 163 10.86 16.71 22.62
C PRO A 163 10.81 17.82 21.59
N GLN A 164 9.68 17.98 20.95
CA GLN A 164 9.39 18.99 19.93
C GLN A 164 8.13 19.74 20.33
N PRO A 165 8.20 21.00 20.78
CA PRO A 165 7.03 21.76 21.27
C PRO A 165 5.86 21.82 20.30
N VAL A 166 6.14 21.81 19.00
CA VAL A 166 5.09 21.81 17.97
C VAL A 166 4.28 20.50 17.98
N PHE A 167 4.93 19.35 18.22
CA PHE A 167 4.22 18.08 18.34
C PHE A 167 3.45 17.98 19.66
N ASP A 168 4.04 18.43 20.77
CA ASP A 168 3.34 18.49 22.06
C ASP A 168 2.05 19.32 21.97
N LEU A 169 2.11 20.47 21.29
CA LEU A 169 0.95 21.31 21.04
C LEU A 169 -0.08 20.62 20.13
N ALA A 170 0.39 19.97 19.06
CA ALA A 170 -0.48 19.24 18.13
C ALA A 170 -1.21 18.08 18.84
N PHE A 171 -0.54 17.29 19.66
CA PHE A 171 -1.17 16.22 20.43
C PHE A 171 -2.24 16.76 21.39
N LYS A 172 -1.93 17.81 22.15
CA LYS A 172 -2.92 18.45 23.04
C LYS A 172 -4.13 18.97 22.29
N TRP A 173 -3.91 19.58 21.11
CA TRP A 173 -4.99 20.08 20.29
C TRP A 173 -5.86 18.94 19.76
N LEU A 174 -5.24 17.85 19.28
CA LEU A 174 -5.96 16.68 18.79
C LEU A 174 -6.76 15.97 19.90
N GLU A 175 -6.21 15.84 21.12
CA GLU A 175 -6.92 15.26 22.27
C GLU A 175 -8.17 16.08 22.66
N ALA A 176 -8.14 17.40 22.46
CA ALA A 176 -9.25 18.28 22.77
C ALA A 176 -10.37 18.28 21.71
N GLN A 177 -10.19 17.57 20.58
CA GLN A 177 -11.21 17.54 19.52
C GLN A 177 -12.33 16.57 19.89
N GLU A 178 -13.57 17.07 19.81
CA GLU A 178 -14.77 16.23 19.82
C GLU A 178 -15.00 15.70 18.39
N LEU A 179 -14.79 14.39 18.19
CA LEU A 179 -15.02 13.77 16.91
C LEU A 179 -16.44 13.20 16.84
N LYS A 180 -17.10 13.47 15.73
CA LYS A 180 -18.36 12.81 15.41
C LYS A 180 -18.08 11.37 14.97
N ASP A 181 -18.89 10.44 15.46
CA ASP A 181 -18.88 9.08 14.96
C ASP A 181 -19.61 9.02 13.60
N TYR A 182 -18.85 8.72 12.56
CA TYR A 182 -19.36 8.54 11.20
C TYR A 182 -19.51 7.07 10.81
N GLY A 183 -19.34 6.15 11.76
CA GLY A 183 -19.28 4.71 11.51
C GLY A 183 -17.89 4.23 11.08
N GLU A 184 -17.78 2.92 10.95
CA GLU A 184 -16.53 2.26 10.57
C GLU A 184 -16.40 2.19 9.04
N VAL A 185 -15.23 2.51 8.53
CA VAL A 185 -14.87 2.39 7.11
C VAL A 185 -13.47 1.84 6.98
N LEU A 186 -13.16 1.22 5.85
CA LEU A 186 -11.78 0.86 5.52
C LEU A 186 -10.97 2.12 5.26
N VAL A 187 -9.87 2.30 5.98
CA VAL A 187 -8.92 3.38 5.81
C VAL A 187 -7.63 2.84 5.18
N HIS A 188 -7.13 3.49 4.13
CA HIS A 188 -5.87 3.11 3.47
C HIS A 188 -4.64 3.35 4.35
N GLY A 189 -4.69 4.38 5.19
CA GLY A 189 -3.62 4.73 6.13
C GLY A 189 -2.49 5.60 5.57
N ASP A 190 -2.23 5.55 4.25
CA ASP A 190 -1.25 6.42 3.56
C ASP A 190 -1.74 6.86 2.17
N PHE A 191 -2.94 7.43 2.11
CA PHE A 191 -3.61 7.83 0.88
C PHE A 191 -3.06 9.15 0.33
N ARG A 192 -1.99 9.09 -0.46
CA ARG A 192 -1.24 10.25 -0.95
C ARG A 192 -0.55 10.00 -2.29
N PHE A 193 -0.10 11.08 -2.94
CA PHE A 193 0.86 10.97 -4.05
C PHE A 193 2.12 10.19 -3.61
N GLY A 194 2.62 9.37 -4.51
CA GLY A 194 3.66 8.36 -4.22
C GLY A 194 3.04 6.96 -4.15
N ASN A 195 1.79 6.86 -3.67
CA ASN A 195 1.01 5.62 -3.63
C ASN A 195 -0.09 5.56 -4.71
N PHE A 196 -0.10 6.53 -5.63
CA PHE A 196 -0.92 6.53 -6.84
C PHE A 196 -0.05 6.29 -8.06
N ILE A 197 -0.47 5.40 -8.95
CA ILE A 197 0.11 5.20 -10.27
C ILE A 197 -0.73 6.00 -11.25
N ILE A 198 -0.11 6.95 -11.93
CA ILE A 198 -0.77 7.90 -12.81
C ILE A 198 -0.25 7.72 -14.24
N SER A 199 -1.16 7.50 -15.19
CA SER A 199 -0.85 7.60 -16.62
C SER A 199 -0.90 9.06 -17.09
N GLU A 200 -0.66 9.29 -18.37
CA GLU A 200 -0.82 10.63 -18.95
C GLU A 200 -2.28 11.11 -18.92
N GLU A 201 -3.24 10.19 -18.76
CA GLU A 201 -4.67 10.45 -18.84
C GLU A 201 -5.44 10.32 -17.52
N ASN A 202 -5.06 9.36 -16.64
CA ASN A 202 -5.93 8.94 -15.54
C ASN A 202 -5.16 8.45 -14.31
N LEU A 203 -5.88 8.27 -13.20
CA LEU A 203 -5.47 7.45 -12.06
C LEU A 203 -5.60 5.97 -12.42
N GLU A 204 -4.47 5.28 -12.59
CA GLU A 204 -4.45 3.87 -12.98
C GLU A 204 -4.56 2.93 -11.77
N SER A 205 -3.91 3.29 -10.65
CA SER A 205 -3.89 2.39 -9.49
C SER A 205 -3.56 3.09 -8.18
N ILE A 206 -4.05 2.49 -7.09
CA ILE A 206 -3.71 2.83 -5.69
C ILE A 206 -2.96 1.63 -5.11
N ILE A 207 -1.77 1.88 -4.58
CA ILE A 207 -0.84 0.87 -4.06
C ILE A 207 -0.44 1.19 -2.63
N ASP A 208 0.30 0.28 -1.99
CA ASP A 208 0.88 0.45 -0.66
C ASP A 208 -0.14 0.49 0.49
N TRP A 209 -0.81 -0.63 0.68
CA TRP A 209 -1.88 -0.83 1.68
C TRP A 209 -1.37 -1.27 3.06
N GLU A 210 -0.09 -1.16 3.32
CA GLU A 210 0.54 -1.69 4.54
C GLU A 210 0.08 -1.03 5.85
N LEU A 211 -0.48 0.18 5.77
CA LEU A 211 -1.02 0.91 6.93
C LEU A 211 -2.55 0.88 7.00
N ALA A 212 -3.21 0.02 6.22
CA ALA A 212 -4.66 -0.08 6.20
C ALA A 212 -5.22 -0.55 7.56
N HIS A 213 -6.35 0.00 7.96
CA HIS A 213 -7.05 -0.32 9.22
C HIS A 213 -8.54 0.00 9.14
#